data_c7228bb1cbf22583cb294ce289b822ad
#
_entry.id   c7228bb1cbf22583cb294ce289b822ad
#
_cell.length_a   1.000
_cell.length_b   1.000
_cell.length_c   1.000
_cell.angle_alpha   90.00
_cell.angle_beta   90.00
_cell.angle_gamma   90.00
#
_symmetry.space_group_name_H-M   'P 1'
#
loop_
_entity.id
_entity.type
_entity.pdbx_description
1 polymer ?
#
loop_
_entity_poly.entity_id
_entity_poly.type
_entity_poly.pdbx_seq_one_letter_code
_entity_poly.pdbx_strand_id
1 'polypeptide(L)'
;MSHNLAARSPEERAKVNVDLAASGVAYKERLNLPVIPAEAERQQPEDLREYFRERLQYYRNLALQYPRGTDPVYQKEPKGD
;
A
#
# COMPACT_ATOMS: atom_id res chain seq x y z
N MET A 1 -18.27 -1.38 19.10
CA MET A 1 -17.38 -2.06 19.26
C MET A 1 -16.16 -1.62 18.78
N SER A 2 -15.32 -1.72 19.29
CA SER A 2 -14.20 -1.17 18.93
C SER A 2 -13.40 -2.09 18.19
N HIS A 3 -12.74 -1.65 17.22
CA HIS A 3 -11.90 -2.40 16.52
C HIS A 3 -10.54 -2.03 16.85
N ASN A 4 -10.08 -2.47 17.91
CA ASN A 4 -8.79 -2.16 18.40
C ASN A 4 -7.78 -3.01 17.69
N LEU A 5 -6.80 -2.40 17.07
CA LEU A 5 -5.78 -3.15 16.40
C LEU A 5 -5.05 -4.08 17.33
N ALA A 6 -4.93 -3.70 18.57
CA ALA A 6 -4.23 -4.56 19.52
C ALA A 6 -4.96 -5.86 19.75
N ALA A 7 -6.24 -5.93 19.39
CA ALA A 7 -6.99 -7.16 19.56
C ALA A 7 -6.81 -8.11 18.42
N ARG A 8 -6.15 -7.69 17.34
CA ARG A 8 -5.97 -8.61 16.22
C ARG A 8 -4.90 -9.63 16.55
N SER A 9 -5.01 -10.78 15.93
CA SER A 9 -4.01 -11.80 16.12
C SER A 9 -2.67 -11.33 15.56
N PRO A 10 -1.58 -11.94 15.99
CA PRO A 10 -0.29 -11.57 15.40
C PRO A 10 -0.24 -11.76 13.91
N GLU A 11 -0.92 -12.76 13.40
CA GLU A 11 -0.93 -12.99 11.96
C GLU A 11 -1.65 -11.90 11.24
N GLU A 12 -2.75 -11.43 11.80
CA GLU A 12 -3.48 -10.34 11.18
C GLU A 12 -2.67 -9.06 11.20
N ARG A 13 -1.97 -8.82 12.30
CA ARG A 13 -1.13 -7.63 12.37
C ARG A 13 0.01 -7.70 11.37
N ALA A 14 0.58 -8.88 11.19
CA ALA A 14 1.65 -9.04 10.21
C ALA A 14 1.15 -8.75 8.81
N LYS A 15 -0.06 -9.23 8.49
CA LYS A 15 -0.61 -8.96 7.17
C LYS A 15 -0.90 -7.49 6.98
N VAL A 16 -1.39 -6.81 8.00
CA VAL A 16 -1.62 -5.38 7.90
C VAL A 16 -0.31 -4.65 7.60
N ASN A 17 0.75 -5.05 8.28
CA ASN A 17 2.04 -4.41 8.06
C ASN A 17 2.55 -4.66 6.65
N VAL A 18 2.37 -5.87 6.14
CA VAL A 18 2.79 -6.18 4.78
C VAL A 18 1.97 -5.38 3.78
N ASP A 19 0.67 -5.27 4.02
CA ASP A 19 -0.20 -4.52 3.15
C ASP A 19 0.21 -3.05 3.11
N LEU A 20 0.54 -2.49 4.26
CA LEU A 20 1.00 -1.11 4.30
C LEU A 20 2.29 -0.93 3.54
N ALA A 21 3.21 -1.88 3.64
CA ALA A 21 4.46 -1.79 2.91
C ALA A 21 4.20 -1.83 1.41
N ALA A 22 3.28 -2.68 0.97
CA ALA A 22 2.96 -2.77 -0.45
C ALA A 22 2.34 -1.48 -0.95
N SER A 23 1.43 -0.90 -0.18
CA SER A 23 0.81 0.35 -0.60
C SER A 23 1.83 1.47 -0.66
N GLY A 24 2.79 1.47 0.27
CA GLY A 24 3.84 2.48 0.25
C GLY A 24 4.72 2.39 -0.98
N VAL A 25 5.05 1.17 -1.40
CA VAL A 25 5.85 0.98 -2.60
C VAL A 25 5.08 1.51 -3.81
N ALA A 26 3.81 1.13 -3.94
CA ALA A 26 3.02 1.56 -5.08
C ALA A 26 2.88 3.08 -5.10
N TYR A 27 2.71 3.68 -3.94
CA TYR A 27 2.59 5.12 -3.84
C TYR A 27 3.87 5.81 -4.35
N LYS A 28 5.02 5.30 -3.92
CA LYS A 28 6.28 5.88 -4.36
C LYS A 28 6.48 5.70 -5.85
N GLU A 29 6.10 4.54 -6.37
CA GLU A 29 6.22 4.33 -7.81
C GLU A 29 5.36 5.31 -8.57
N ARG A 30 4.15 5.54 -8.10
CA ARG A 30 3.26 6.44 -8.78
C ARG A 30 3.80 7.87 -8.81
N LEU A 31 4.49 8.26 -7.75
CA LEU A 31 5.04 9.60 -7.66
C LEU A 31 6.46 9.70 -8.20
N ASN A 32 6.97 8.60 -8.76
CA ASN A 32 8.35 8.57 -9.27
C ASN A 32 9.38 8.83 -8.20
N LEU A 33 9.08 8.38 -6.99
CA LEU A 33 10.04 8.47 -5.91
C LEU A 33 10.91 7.23 -5.92
N PRO A 34 12.13 7.33 -5.40
CA PRO A 34 13.02 6.17 -5.40
C PRO A 34 12.45 5.06 -4.54
N VAL A 35 12.39 3.87 -5.10
CA VAL A 35 11.94 2.70 -4.36
C VAL A 35 12.40 1.48 -5.13
N ILE A 36 12.77 0.45 -4.41
CA ILE A 36 13.18 -0.82 -5.01
C ILE A 36 12.23 -1.88 -4.48
N PRO A 37 11.24 -2.25 -5.29
CA PRO A 37 10.23 -3.20 -4.81
C PRO A 37 10.80 -4.53 -4.35
N ALA A 38 11.83 -5.02 -4.99
CA ALA A 38 12.42 -6.29 -4.60
C ALA A 38 13.01 -6.22 -3.20
N GLU A 39 13.56 -5.07 -2.83
CA GLU A 39 14.07 -4.91 -1.49
C GLU A 39 12.98 -4.85 -0.47
N ALA A 40 11.91 -4.14 -0.78
CA ALA A 40 10.79 -4.06 0.14
C ALA A 40 10.20 -5.46 0.35
N GLU A 41 10.15 -6.25 -0.70
CA GLU A 41 9.66 -7.62 -0.57
C GLU A 41 10.55 -8.46 0.32
N ARG A 42 11.86 -8.31 0.18
CA ARG A 42 12.78 -9.07 0.99
C ARG A 42 12.68 -8.74 2.46
N GLN A 43 12.24 -7.54 2.79
CA GLN A 43 12.09 -7.14 4.17
C GLN A 43 10.85 -7.72 4.82
N GLN A 44 9.97 -8.35 4.03
CA GLN A 44 8.76 -8.93 4.59
C GLN A 44 9.04 -10.36 5.04
N PRO A 45 8.26 -10.87 5.99
CA PRO A 45 8.42 -12.27 6.39
C PRO A 45 8.29 -13.17 5.19
N GLU A 46 9.09 -14.22 5.19
CA GLU A 46 9.17 -15.07 4.02
C GLU A 46 7.82 -15.64 3.63
N ASP A 47 7.02 -16.05 4.61
CA ASP A 47 5.73 -16.65 4.32
C ASP A 47 4.69 -15.61 3.90
N LEU A 48 5.03 -14.34 3.95
CA LEU A 48 4.11 -13.29 3.52
C LEU A 48 4.60 -12.55 2.29
N ARG A 49 5.67 -13.02 1.67
CA ARG A 49 6.19 -12.33 0.49
C ARG A 49 5.28 -12.45 -0.70
N GLU A 50 4.61 -13.59 -0.83
CA GLU A 50 3.64 -13.73 -1.90
C GLU A 50 2.45 -12.80 -1.66
N TYR A 51 2.02 -12.70 -0.41
CA TYR A 51 0.95 -11.78 -0.06
C TYR A 51 1.37 -10.34 -0.37
N PHE A 52 2.63 -10.00 -0.10
CA PHE A 52 3.14 -8.68 -0.43
C PHE A 52 3.02 -8.42 -1.93
N ARG A 53 3.41 -9.39 -2.75
CA ARG A 53 3.34 -9.22 -4.20
C ARG A 53 1.90 -9.06 -4.67
N GLU A 54 0.98 -9.81 -4.08
CA GLU A 54 -0.43 -9.69 -4.44
C GLU A 54 -0.97 -8.33 -4.09
N ARG A 55 -0.64 -7.84 -2.90
CA ARG A 55 -1.13 -6.53 -2.49
C ARG A 55 -0.48 -5.41 -3.30
N LEU A 56 0.80 -5.58 -3.63
CA LEU A 56 1.47 -4.58 -4.45
C LEU A 56 0.80 -4.49 -5.82
N GLN A 57 0.48 -5.63 -6.42
CA GLN A 57 -0.20 -5.62 -7.70
C GLN A 57 -1.58 -4.97 -7.58
N TYR A 58 -2.27 -5.26 -6.49
CA TYR A 58 -3.57 -4.65 -6.25
C TYR A 58 -3.44 -3.12 -6.24
N TYR A 59 -2.48 -2.61 -5.51
CA TYR A 59 -2.32 -1.15 -5.40
C TYR A 59 -1.84 -0.54 -6.71
N ARG A 60 -1.01 -1.25 -7.46
CA ARG A 60 -0.59 -0.77 -8.76
C ARG A 60 -1.77 -0.67 -9.73
N ASN A 61 -2.62 -1.67 -9.72
CA ASN A 61 -3.80 -1.63 -10.56
C ASN A 61 -4.74 -0.52 -10.15
N LEU A 62 -4.89 -0.33 -8.85
CA LEU A 62 -5.72 0.74 -8.35
C LEU A 62 -5.18 2.09 -8.79
N ALA A 63 -3.87 2.25 -8.75
CA ALA A 63 -3.26 3.52 -9.15
C ALA A 63 -3.50 3.81 -10.63
N LEU A 64 -3.60 2.78 -11.45
CA LEU A 64 -3.85 3.01 -12.86
C LEU A 64 -5.24 3.57 -13.11
N GLN A 65 -6.16 3.34 -12.18
CA GLN A 65 -7.50 3.86 -12.35
C GLN A 65 -7.60 5.32 -11.96
N TYR A 66 -6.57 5.86 -11.34
CA TYR A 66 -6.59 7.25 -10.91
C TYR A 66 -5.36 7.94 -11.48
N PRO A 67 -5.49 8.47 -12.69
CA PRO A 67 -4.36 9.19 -13.27
C PRO A 67 -3.92 10.30 -12.34
N ARG A 68 -2.65 10.69 -12.45
CA ARG A 68 -2.14 11.64 -11.53
C ARG A 68 -2.99 12.83 -11.46
N GLY A 69 -3.48 13.52 -11.99
CA GLY A 69 -4.26 14.71 -11.81
C GLY A 69 -5.66 14.45 -11.34
N THR A 70 -6.10 13.19 -11.36
CA THR A 70 -7.45 12.91 -10.93
C THR A 70 -7.45 11.96 -9.76
N ASP A 71 -6.34 11.81 -9.11
CA ASP A 71 -6.26 11.01 -7.90
C ASP A 71 -7.23 11.57 -6.87
N PRO A 72 -7.99 10.72 -6.18
CA PRO A 72 -8.94 11.23 -5.20
C PRO A 72 -8.31 12.13 -4.15
N VAL A 73 -7.08 11.89 -3.81
CA VAL A 73 -6.41 12.75 -2.86
C VAL A 73 -6.30 14.15 -3.40
N TYR A 74 -6.01 14.29 -4.68
CA TYR A 74 -5.92 15.62 -5.25
C TYR A 74 -7.27 16.24 -5.48
N GLN A 75 -8.27 15.45 -5.76
CA GLN A 75 -9.57 15.98 -5.97
C GLN A 75 -10.20 16.52 -4.72
N LYS A 76 -9.73 16.04 -3.58
CA LYS A 76 -10.25 16.58 -2.37
C LYS A 76 -9.72 17.93 -2.12
N GLU A 77 -8.68 18.34 -2.74
CA GLU A 77 -8.22 19.65 -2.55
C GLU A 77 -9.24 20.57 -2.92
N PRO A 78 -9.44 21.43 -2.16
CA PRO A 78 -10.48 22.33 -2.38
C PRO A 78 -10.21 23.04 -3.59
N LYS A 79 -10.46 22.76 -4.36
CA LYS A 79 -10.29 23.29 -5.32
C LYS A 79 -10.89 24.29 -5.31
N GLY A 80 -10.90 24.66 -4.98
CA GLY A 80 -11.45 25.51 -4.89
C GLY A 80 -12.25 25.83 -4.53
N ASP A 81 -12.26 25.75 -4.40
CA ASP A 81 -12.81 26.05 -4.11
C ASP A 81 -13.02 26.42 -3.97
#